data_5e56be5dc1c17a8e2374df145108669a
#
_entry.id   5e56be5dc1c17a8e2374df145108669a
#
_cell.length_a   1.000
_cell.length_b   1.000
_cell.length_c   1.000
_cell.angle_alpha   90.00
_cell.angle_beta   90.00
_cell.angle_gamma   90.00
#
_symmetry.space_group_name_H-M   'P 1'
#
loop_
_entity.id
_entity.type
_entity.pdbx_description
1 polymer ?
#
loop_
_entity_poly.entity_id
_entity_poly.type
_entity_poly.pdbx_seq_one_letter_code
_entity_poly.pdbx_strand_id
1 'polypeptide(L)'
;MKYQELENNKFVVEFDSEDDKENFIKYFTELTTISSKQVERMGISRQLLKYHVKLGHVRTVPYGKQKRYMFEDIKKLAKQQLLA
;
A
#
# COMPACT_ATOMS: atom_id res chain seq x y z
N MET A 1 -11.44 -19.28 6.89
CA MET A 1 -10.17 -18.85 6.27
C MET A 1 -9.01 -19.65 6.86
N LYS A 2 -8.17 -20.17 6.01
CA LYS A 2 -6.95 -20.89 6.43
C LYS A 2 -5.73 -20.17 5.91
N TYR A 3 -4.65 -20.18 6.69
CA TYR A 3 -3.40 -19.55 6.34
C TYR A 3 -2.27 -20.56 6.51
N GLN A 4 -1.39 -20.62 5.52
CA GLN A 4 -0.20 -21.47 5.56
C GLN A 4 0.98 -20.71 5.02
N GLU A 5 2.03 -20.60 5.82
CA GLU A 5 3.29 -20.01 5.39
C GLU A 5 4.15 -21.06 4.69
N LEU A 6 4.65 -20.72 3.51
CA LEU A 6 5.53 -21.56 2.72
C LEU A 6 6.98 -21.05 2.82
N GLU A 7 7.94 -21.87 2.35
CA GLU A 7 9.33 -21.45 2.25
C GLU A 7 9.50 -20.22 1.38
N ASN A 8 10.57 -19.45 1.59
CA ASN A 8 10.89 -18.22 0.85
C ASN A 8 9.91 -17.06 1.07
N ASN A 9 9.32 -16.97 2.26
CA ASN A 9 8.37 -15.92 2.63
C ASN A 9 7.08 -15.90 1.78
N LYS A 10 6.76 -17.01 1.14
CA LYS A 10 5.49 -17.18 0.46
C LYS A 10 4.45 -17.73 1.42
N PHE A 11 3.20 -17.40 1.17
CA PHE A 11 2.09 -17.93 1.95
C PHE A 11 0.89 -18.23 1.06
N VAL A 12 0.07 -19.16 1.52
CA VAL A 12 -1.18 -19.53 0.87
C VAL A 12 -2.32 -19.23 1.84
N VAL A 13 -3.36 -18.59 1.36
CA VAL A 13 -4.56 -18.28 2.13
C VAL A 13 -5.74 -18.93 1.45
N GLU A 14 -6.46 -19.77 2.19
CA GLU A 14 -7.71 -20.39 1.73
C GLU A 14 -8.88 -19.69 2.41
N PHE A 15 -9.94 -19.43 1.66
CA PHE A 15 -11.12 -18.73 2.14
C PHE A 15 -12.32 -19.65 2.17
N ASP A 16 -13.06 -19.63 3.27
CA ASP A 16 -14.29 -20.41 3.44
C ASP A 16 -15.49 -19.76 2.73
N SER A 17 -15.40 -18.46 2.44
CA SER A 17 -16.47 -17.71 1.77
C SER A 17 -15.91 -16.52 0.99
N GLU A 18 -16.74 -15.97 0.08
CA GLU A 18 -16.40 -14.73 -0.64
C GLU A 18 -16.28 -13.53 0.32
N ASP A 19 -17.09 -13.49 1.38
CA ASP A 19 -17.01 -12.42 2.37
C ASP A 19 -15.66 -12.46 3.11
N ASP A 20 -15.16 -13.63 3.46
CA ASP A 20 -13.83 -13.78 4.06
C ASP A 20 -12.73 -13.30 3.11
N LYS A 21 -12.85 -13.62 1.82
CA LYS A 21 -11.90 -13.19 0.80
C LYS A 21 -11.88 -11.66 0.68
N GLU A 22 -13.03 -11.04 0.60
CA GLU A 22 -13.16 -9.58 0.50
C GLU A 22 -12.58 -8.88 1.74
N ASN A 23 -12.90 -9.40 2.93
CA ASN A 23 -12.40 -8.86 4.19
C ASN A 23 -10.88 -8.99 4.28
N PHE A 24 -10.31 -10.09 3.83
CA PHE A 24 -8.86 -10.30 3.82
C PHE A 24 -8.17 -9.33 2.87
N ILE A 25 -8.69 -9.16 1.65
CA ILE A 25 -8.12 -8.23 0.65
C ILE A 25 -8.14 -6.81 1.20
N LYS A 26 -9.24 -6.38 1.79
CA LYS A 26 -9.37 -5.07 2.41
C LYS A 26 -8.36 -4.87 3.53
N TYR A 27 -8.26 -5.84 4.42
CA TYR A 27 -7.33 -5.81 5.55
C TYR A 27 -5.87 -5.75 5.07
N PHE A 28 -5.51 -6.59 4.10
CA PHE A 28 -4.17 -6.62 3.52
C PHE A 28 -3.83 -5.27 2.86
N THR A 29 -4.78 -4.69 2.13
CA THR A 29 -4.60 -3.37 1.52
C THR A 29 -4.35 -2.30 2.58
N GLU A 30 -5.11 -2.30 3.67
CA GLU A 30 -4.93 -1.35 4.77
C GLU A 30 -3.56 -1.48 5.42
N LEU A 31 -3.02 -2.71 5.52
CA LEU A 31 -1.70 -2.95 6.12
C LEU A 31 -0.53 -2.55 5.23
N THR A 32 -0.70 -2.64 3.91
CA THR A 32 0.41 -2.43 2.96
C THR A 32 0.39 -1.07 2.29
N THR A 33 -0.66 -0.27 2.51
CA THR A 33 -0.82 1.03 1.88
C THR A 33 -1.11 2.13 2.91
N ILE A 34 -0.93 3.37 2.50
CA ILE A 34 -1.28 4.53 3.32
C ILE A 34 -2.09 5.53 2.51
N SER A 35 -2.86 6.36 3.21
CA SER A 35 -3.69 7.38 2.61
C SER A 35 -2.87 8.62 2.23
N SER A 36 -3.45 9.48 1.38
CA SER A 36 -2.81 10.74 1.00
C SER A 36 -2.57 11.67 2.20
N LYS A 37 -3.46 11.67 3.18
CA LYS A 37 -3.28 12.45 4.41
C LYS A 37 -2.07 11.99 5.21
N GLN A 38 -1.85 10.68 5.30
CA GLN A 38 -0.69 10.12 5.98
C GLN A 38 0.60 10.46 5.22
N VAL A 39 0.56 10.46 3.89
CA VAL A 39 1.69 10.86 3.06
C VAL A 39 2.06 12.33 3.33
N GLU A 40 1.08 13.22 3.41
CA GLU A 40 1.31 14.62 3.75
C GLU A 40 1.95 14.78 5.13
N ARG A 41 1.52 13.98 6.11
CA ARG A 41 2.10 14.00 7.46
C ARG A 41 3.55 13.54 7.48
N MET A 42 3.97 12.77 6.49
CA MET A 42 5.37 12.36 6.31
C MET A 42 6.23 13.44 5.65
N GLY A 43 5.66 14.61 5.34
CA GLY A 43 6.38 15.70 4.72
C GLY A 43 6.42 15.68 3.21
N ILE A 44 5.64 14.84 2.57
CA ILE A 44 5.55 14.74 1.11
C ILE A 44 4.35 15.55 0.64
N SER A 45 4.58 16.62 -0.14
CA SER A 45 3.51 17.45 -0.66
C SER A 45 2.66 16.70 -1.70
N ARG A 46 1.41 17.16 -1.90
CA ARG A 46 0.53 16.60 -2.92
C ARG A 46 1.12 16.70 -4.32
N GLN A 47 1.76 17.79 -4.63
CA GLN A 47 2.39 18.01 -5.94
C GLN A 47 3.50 17.01 -6.18
N LEU A 48 4.36 16.82 -5.19
CA LEU A 48 5.45 15.86 -5.26
C LEU A 48 4.93 14.43 -5.39
N LEU A 49 3.89 14.09 -4.64
CA LEU A 49 3.26 12.77 -4.71
C LEU A 49 2.69 12.51 -6.10
N LYS A 50 1.94 13.45 -6.66
CA LYS A 50 1.40 13.34 -8.01
C LYS A 50 2.50 13.16 -9.05
N TYR A 51 3.58 13.90 -8.91
CA TYR A 51 4.74 13.81 -9.80
C TYR A 51 5.33 12.41 -9.80
N HIS A 52 5.58 11.84 -8.63
CA HIS A 52 6.16 10.51 -8.53
C HIS A 52 5.20 9.39 -8.92
N VAL A 53 3.90 9.55 -8.71
CA VAL A 53 2.89 8.63 -9.23
C VAL A 53 2.90 8.64 -10.75
N LYS A 54 2.95 9.82 -11.36
CA LYS A 54 3.00 9.97 -12.81
C LYS A 54 4.24 9.32 -13.42
N LEU A 55 5.37 9.40 -12.73
CA LEU A 55 6.63 8.79 -13.18
C LEU A 55 6.68 7.27 -12.95
N GLY A 56 5.70 6.71 -12.25
CA GLY A 56 5.69 5.28 -11.92
C GLY A 56 6.55 4.90 -10.74
N HIS A 57 7.05 5.88 -9.97
CA HIS A 57 7.85 5.63 -8.76
C HIS A 57 7.01 5.22 -7.56
N VAL A 58 5.73 5.58 -7.55
CA VAL A 58 4.78 5.28 -6.47
C VAL A 58 3.59 4.56 -7.07
N ARG A 59 3.34 3.35 -6.61
CA ARG A 59 2.20 2.55 -7.06
C ARG A 59 0.97 2.94 -6.25
N THR A 60 -0.18 2.99 -6.92
CA THR A 60 -1.47 3.29 -6.30
C THR A 60 -2.35 2.07 -6.28
N VAL A 61 -3.21 1.99 -5.27
CA VAL A 61 -4.19 0.91 -5.11
C VAL A 61 -5.57 1.55 -4.95
N PRO A 62 -6.57 1.12 -5.75
CA PRO A 62 -7.92 1.61 -5.55
C PRO A 62 -8.47 1.14 -4.21
N TYR A 63 -9.16 2.04 -3.51
CA TYR A 63 -9.76 1.73 -2.21
C TYR A 63 -11.08 2.51 -2.10
N GLY A 64 -12.18 1.85 -2.48
CA GLY A 64 -13.48 2.50 -2.58
C GLY A 64 -13.44 3.65 -3.60
N LYS A 65 -13.82 4.84 -3.18
CA LYS A 65 -13.78 6.05 -4.01
C LYS A 65 -12.43 6.78 -3.95
N GLN A 66 -11.51 6.28 -3.14
CA GLN A 66 -10.22 6.90 -2.91
C GLN A 66 -9.11 6.02 -3.46
N LYS A 67 -7.90 6.58 -3.52
CA LYS A 67 -6.68 5.83 -3.83
C LYS A 67 -5.82 5.76 -2.59
N ARG A 68 -5.15 4.63 -2.42
CA ARG A 68 -4.11 4.48 -1.42
C ARG A 68 -2.78 4.24 -2.13
N TYR A 69 -1.70 4.48 -1.44
CA TYR A 69 -0.35 4.43 -2.00
C TYR A 69 0.45 3.34 -1.31
N MET A 70 1.24 2.60 -2.07
CA MET A 70 2.09 1.55 -1.50
C MET A 70 3.07 2.14 -0.50
N PHE A 71 3.01 1.66 0.73
CA PHE A 71 3.82 2.20 1.82
C PHE A 71 5.32 2.08 1.53
N GLU A 72 5.75 0.98 0.94
CA GLU A 72 7.16 0.79 0.58
C GLU A 72 7.68 1.87 -0.36
N ASP A 73 6.87 2.24 -1.35
CA ASP A 73 7.26 3.27 -2.32
C ASP A 73 7.34 4.65 -1.66
N ILE A 74 6.38 4.95 -0.79
CA ILE A 74 6.37 6.21 -0.03
C ILE A 74 7.55 6.26 0.93
N LYS A 75 7.88 5.16 1.57
CA LYS A 75 9.03 5.06 2.47
C LYS A 75 10.34 5.36 1.75
N LYS A 76 10.52 4.81 0.55
CA LYS A 76 11.70 5.10 -0.29
C LYS A 76 11.77 6.58 -0.66
N LEU A 77 10.65 7.16 -1.06
CA LEU A 77 10.57 8.56 -1.41
C LEU A 77 10.91 9.47 -0.22
N ALA A 78 10.38 9.17 0.94
CA ALA A 78 10.69 9.91 2.17
C ALA A 78 12.17 9.85 2.52
N LYS A 79 12.80 8.69 2.39
CA LYS A 79 14.23 8.53 2.62
C LYS A 79 15.06 9.36 1.66
N GLN A 80 14.70 9.40 0.38
CA GLN A 80 15.40 10.22 -0.62
C GLN A 80 15.34 11.71 -0.27
N GLN A 81 14.20 12.18 0.21
CA GLN A 81 14.04 13.58 0.61
C GLN A 81 14.88 13.94 1.84
N LEU A 82 14.97 13.02 2.80
CA LEU A 82 15.76 13.25 4.00
C LEU A 82 17.27 13.26 3.73
N LEU A 83 17.71 12.59 2.66
CA LEU A 83 19.11 12.49 2.27
C LEU A 83 19.52 13.56 1.24
N ALA A 84 18.56 14.26 0.69
CA ALA A 84 18.81 15.29 -0.32
C ALA A 84 19.16 16.68 0.32
#